data_70a2616e16e368f6b265073ca43f7f18
#
_entry.id   70a2616e16e368f6b265073ca43f7f18
#
_cell.length_a   1.000
_cell.length_b   1.000
_cell.length_c   1.000
_cell.angle_alpha   90.00
_cell.angle_beta   90.00
_cell.angle_gamma   90.00
#
_symmetry.space_group_name_H-M   'P 1'
#
loop_
_entity.id
_entity.type
_entity.pdbx_description
1 polymer ?
#
loop_
_entity_poly.entity_id
_entity_poly.type
_entity_poly.pdbx_seq_one_letter_code
_entity_poly.pdbx_strand_id
1 'polypeptide(L)'
;MAEEKLLVKRDGDFCYPIYFENDFQALSGALKEEGLAGKKMCIVSDSTVAPLYAEQVKAELLKITDHVCQFVFPAGEAHKNLDTVEDLYQCLIENGLDRKSLVVALGGGVTGDLSGFGAATYLRGIDFIQIPTTLLAQVDSSVGGKTGVDFRQFKNMVGAFHQPRLVYKIGRASC
;
A
#
# COMPACT_ATOMS: atom_id res chain seq x y z
N MET A 1 -19.10 17.38 -4.19
CA MET A 1 -17.87 18.09 -4.60
C MET A 1 -17.08 17.12 -5.48
N ALA A 2 -16.47 17.61 -6.55
CA ALA A 2 -15.66 16.74 -7.41
C ALA A 2 -14.48 16.20 -6.60
N GLU A 3 -14.36 14.88 -6.55
CA GLU A 3 -13.19 14.20 -6.01
C GLU A 3 -11.96 14.71 -6.77
N GLU A 4 -10.98 15.23 -6.04
CA GLU A 4 -9.77 15.74 -6.65
C GLU A 4 -8.87 14.54 -6.98
N LYS A 5 -8.84 14.17 -8.27
CA LYS A 5 -8.09 13.01 -8.78
C LYS A 5 -6.97 13.48 -9.69
N LEU A 6 -5.73 13.13 -9.36
CA LEU A 6 -4.57 13.39 -10.19
C LEU A 6 -4.16 12.12 -10.93
N LEU A 7 -3.99 12.21 -12.26
CA LEU A 7 -3.53 11.08 -13.07
C LEU A 7 -2.00 11.12 -13.24
N VAL A 8 -1.31 10.14 -12.69
CA VAL A 8 0.14 9.97 -12.87
C VAL A 8 0.41 9.33 -14.22
N LYS A 9 1.31 9.94 -15.00
CA LYS A 9 1.73 9.47 -16.32
C LYS A 9 3.24 9.30 -16.36
N ARG A 10 3.71 8.35 -17.14
CA ARG A 10 5.11 8.16 -17.47
C ARG A 10 5.26 8.08 -18.99
N ASP A 11 6.10 8.92 -19.56
CA ASP A 11 6.33 9.00 -21.02
C ASP A 11 5.03 9.20 -21.85
N GLY A 12 4.03 9.86 -21.25
CA GLY A 12 2.70 10.08 -21.82
C GLY A 12 1.67 9.01 -21.50
N ASP A 13 2.09 7.83 -21.04
CA ASP A 13 1.20 6.73 -20.70
C ASP A 13 0.68 6.83 -19.26
N PHE A 14 -0.59 6.52 -19.07
CA PHE A 14 -1.22 6.46 -17.75
C PHE A 14 -0.61 5.34 -16.90
N CYS A 15 -0.25 5.67 -15.65
CA CYS A 15 0.26 4.71 -14.69
C CYS A 15 -0.76 4.37 -13.61
N TYR A 16 -1.18 5.37 -12.83
CA TYR A 16 -2.16 5.20 -11.74
C TYR A 16 -2.75 6.55 -11.32
N PRO A 17 -3.93 6.56 -10.69
CA PRO A 17 -4.50 7.76 -10.11
C PRO A 17 -4.01 8.00 -8.68
N ILE A 18 -4.00 9.27 -8.27
CA ILE A 18 -3.90 9.69 -6.88
C ILE A 18 -5.24 10.31 -6.48
N TYR A 19 -5.87 9.78 -5.45
CA TYR A 19 -7.08 10.30 -4.84
C TYR A 19 -6.71 11.19 -3.64
N PHE A 20 -7.38 12.33 -3.50
CA PHE A 20 -7.23 13.24 -2.38
C PHE A 20 -8.56 13.35 -1.65
N GLU A 21 -8.62 12.77 -0.46
CA GLU A 21 -9.84 12.63 0.33
C GLU A 21 -9.66 13.17 1.75
N ASN A 22 -10.76 13.41 2.45
CA ASN A 22 -10.71 13.88 3.83
C ASN A 22 -10.64 12.73 4.84
N ASP A 23 -11.14 11.57 4.47
CA ASP A 23 -11.22 10.37 5.30
C ASP A 23 -11.20 9.09 4.43
N PHE A 24 -11.46 7.92 5.05
CA PHE A 24 -11.48 6.64 4.34
C PHE A 24 -12.81 6.31 3.67
N GLN A 25 -13.88 7.09 3.83
CA GLN A 25 -15.22 6.73 3.38
C GLN A 25 -15.34 6.55 1.86
N ALA A 26 -14.52 7.26 1.10
CA ALA A 26 -14.49 7.14 -0.36
C ALA A 26 -13.59 5.98 -0.86
N LEU A 27 -12.84 5.29 0.01
CA LEU A 27 -11.86 4.28 -0.39
C LEU A 27 -12.49 3.12 -1.17
N SER A 28 -13.61 2.59 -0.72
CA SER A 28 -14.32 1.51 -1.41
C SER A 28 -14.80 1.93 -2.81
N GLY A 29 -15.24 3.17 -2.95
CA GLY A 29 -15.62 3.74 -4.25
C GLY A 29 -14.43 3.87 -5.20
N ALA A 30 -13.31 4.42 -4.72
CA ALA A 30 -12.08 4.55 -5.50
C ALA A 30 -11.56 3.17 -5.99
N LEU A 31 -11.57 2.17 -5.12
CA LEU A 31 -11.17 0.82 -5.49
C LEU A 31 -12.10 0.17 -6.53
N LYS A 32 -13.41 0.39 -6.43
CA LYS A 32 -14.37 -0.07 -7.45
C LYS A 32 -14.12 0.58 -8.80
N GLU A 33 -13.88 1.88 -8.83
CA GLU A 33 -13.58 2.64 -10.05
C GLU A 33 -12.35 2.09 -10.77
N GLU A 34 -11.33 1.68 -10.00
CA GLU A 34 -10.09 1.11 -10.55
C GLU A 34 -10.17 -0.43 -10.80
N GLY A 35 -11.36 -1.03 -10.68
CA GLY A 35 -11.58 -2.44 -10.96
C GLY A 35 -10.95 -3.39 -9.94
N LEU A 36 -10.81 -2.96 -8.69
CA LEU A 36 -10.15 -3.73 -7.64
C LEU A 36 -11.12 -4.43 -6.68
N ALA A 37 -12.44 -4.29 -6.89
CA ALA A 37 -13.45 -4.98 -6.08
C ALA A 37 -13.38 -6.51 -6.25
N GLY A 38 -13.78 -7.25 -5.21
CA GLY A 38 -13.84 -8.72 -5.22
C GLY A 38 -12.48 -9.42 -5.08
N LYS A 39 -11.37 -8.69 -5.00
CA LYS A 39 -10.04 -9.26 -4.77
C LYS A 39 -9.87 -9.66 -3.31
N LYS A 40 -9.08 -10.71 -3.04
CA LYS A 40 -8.54 -10.96 -1.70
C LYS A 40 -7.55 -9.87 -1.36
N MET A 41 -7.62 -9.31 -0.16
CA MET A 41 -6.82 -8.14 0.22
C MET A 41 -6.07 -8.39 1.52
N CYS A 42 -4.83 -7.91 1.59
CA CYS A 42 -4.04 -7.89 2.81
C CYS A 42 -3.63 -6.45 3.15
N ILE A 43 -4.08 -5.95 4.30
CA ILE A 43 -3.61 -4.68 4.85
C ILE A 43 -2.23 -4.93 5.48
N VAL A 44 -1.23 -4.22 4.99
CA VAL A 44 0.13 -4.23 5.56
C VAL A 44 0.37 -2.90 6.26
N SER A 45 0.68 -2.95 7.55
CA SER A 45 0.88 -1.76 8.37
C SER A 45 1.92 -2.02 9.46
N ASP A 46 2.37 -0.96 10.10
CA ASP A 46 3.25 -1.07 11.27
C ASP A 46 2.49 -0.97 12.59
N SER A 47 3.16 -1.30 13.69
CA SER A 47 2.59 -1.33 15.03
C SER A 47 2.13 0.03 15.57
N THR A 48 2.54 1.14 14.96
CA THR A 48 2.11 2.49 15.33
C THR A 48 0.86 2.91 14.55
N VAL A 49 0.81 2.63 13.25
CA VAL A 49 -0.27 3.08 12.36
C VAL A 49 -1.49 2.15 12.44
N ALA A 50 -1.28 0.84 12.55
CA ALA A 50 -2.37 -0.14 12.54
C ALA A 50 -3.44 0.14 13.61
N PRO A 51 -3.11 0.41 14.89
CA PRO A 51 -4.11 0.72 15.91
C PRO A 51 -4.95 1.97 15.62
N LEU A 52 -4.41 2.90 14.81
CA LEU A 52 -5.07 4.18 14.52
C LEU A 52 -6.07 4.05 13.36
N TYR A 53 -5.74 3.27 12.32
CA TYR A 53 -6.45 3.35 11.06
C TYR A 53 -6.87 2.00 10.45
N ALA A 54 -6.25 0.88 10.85
CA ALA A 54 -6.47 -0.39 10.16
C ALA A 54 -7.94 -0.87 10.19
N GLU A 55 -8.65 -0.67 11.30
CA GLU A 55 -10.06 -1.05 11.40
C GLU A 55 -10.96 -0.22 10.49
N GLN A 56 -10.69 1.08 10.36
CA GLN A 56 -11.44 1.95 9.45
C GLN A 56 -11.22 1.54 7.98
N VAL A 57 -9.97 1.28 7.61
CA VAL A 57 -9.62 0.81 6.26
C VAL A 57 -10.26 -0.55 6.00
N LYS A 58 -10.15 -1.49 6.94
CA LYS A 58 -10.76 -2.82 6.83
C LYS A 58 -12.28 -2.76 6.64
N ALA A 59 -12.97 -1.89 7.37
CA ALA A 59 -14.41 -1.69 7.23
C ALA A 59 -14.79 -1.22 5.81
N GLU A 60 -14.00 -0.33 5.20
CA GLU A 60 -14.22 0.10 3.82
C GLU A 60 -13.93 -1.01 2.81
N LEU A 61 -12.85 -1.78 3.00
CA LEU A 61 -12.52 -2.90 2.11
C LEU A 61 -13.61 -3.99 2.15
N LEU A 62 -14.17 -4.30 3.31
CA LEU A 62 -15.23 -5.30 3.47
C LEU A 62 -16.54 -4.93 2.76
N LYS A 63 -16.71 -3.69 2.29
CA LYS A 63 -17.85 -3.31 1.42
C LYS A 63 -17.72 -3.84 -0.01
N ILE A 64 -16.51 -4.25 -0.41
CA ILE A 64 -16.19 -4.62 -1.81
C ILE A 64 -15.53 -6.00 -1.95
N THR A 65 -15.20 -6.65 -0.85
CA THR A 65 -14.68 -8.02 -0.81
C THR A 65 -15.05 -8.69 0.50
N ASP A 66 -15.10 -10.01 0.51
CA ASP A 66 -15.37 -10.83 1.70
C ASP A 66 -14.08 -11.37 2.34
N HIS A 67 -12.91 -11.08 1.77
CA HIS A 67 -11.64 -11.60 2.24
C HIS A 67 -10.61 -10.47 2.47
N VAL A 68 -10.46 -10.07 3.72
CA VAL A 68 -9.45 -9.09 4.17
C VAL A 68 -8.66 -9.68 5.31
N CYS A 69 -7.36 -9.85 5.13
CA CYS A 69 -6.41 -10.17 6.19
C CYS A 69 -5.51 -8.98 6.52
N GLN A 70 -4.69 -9.11 7.54
CA GLN A 70 -3.83 -8.05 8.03
C GLN A 70 -2.47 -8.60 8.43
N PHE A 71 -1.42 -7.88 8.04
CA PHE A 71 -0.04 -8.09 8.48
C PHE A 71 0.46 -6.83 9.18
N VAL A 72 0.88 -6.95 10.43
CA VAL A 72 1.42 -5.83 11.23
C VAL A 72 2.83 -6.18 11.66
N PHE A 73 3.80 -5.34 11.29
CA PHE A 73 5.19 -5.48 11.68
C PHE A 73 5.59 -4.37 12.68
N PRO A 74 6.66 -4.56 13.46
CA PRO A 74 7.11 -3.53 14.39
C PRO A 74 7.53 -2.25 13.66
N ALA A 75 7.07 -1.09 14.14
CA ALA A 75 7.39 0.21 13.54
C ALA A 75 8.89 0.50 13.57
N GLY A 76 9.37 1.22 12.57
CA GLY A 76 10.74 1.74 12.48
C GLY A 76 11.56 1.16 11.34
N GLU A 77 12.57 1.92 10.92
CA GLU A 77 13.46 1.60 9.80
C GLU A 77 14.21 0.26 10.02
N ALA A 78 14.49 -0.12 11.27
CA ALA A 78 15.17 -1.37 11.59
C ALA A 78 14.43 -2.62 11.09
N HIS A 79 13.14 -2.52 10.86
CA HIS A 79 12.28 -3.60 10.36
C HIS A 79 12.04 -3.56 8.85
N LYS A 80 12.64 -2.59 8.15
CA LYS A 80 12.61 -2.49 6.69
C LYS A 80 13.69 -3.40 6.08
N ASN A 81 13.50 -4.70 6.18
CA ASN A 81 14.48 -5.71 5.79
C ASN A 81 13.84 -6.94 5.15
N LEU A 82 14.68 -7.86 4.66
CA LEU A 82 14.23 -9.08 4.00
C LEU A 82 13.51 -10.04 4.95
N ASP A 83 13.89 -10.09 6.23
CA ASP A 83 13.24 -10.98 7.21
C ASP A 83 11.76 -10.58 7.38
N THR A 84 11.48 -9.29 7.49
CA THR A 84 10.10 -8.79 7.56
C THR A 84 9.31 -9.07 6.26
N VAL A 85 9.97 -9.01 5.11
CA VAL A 85 9.35 -9.38 3.81
C VAL A 85 9.04 -10.88 3.77
N GLU A 86 9.92 -11.73 4.30
CA GLU A 86 9.68 -13.17 4.41
C GLU A 86 8.47 -13.46 5.30
N ASP A 87 8.34 -12.80 6.45
CA ASP A 87 7.17 -12.89 7.32
C ASP A 87 5.89 -12.43 6.59
N LEU A 88 5.98 -11.39 5.77
CA LEU A 88 4.87 -10.94 4.93
C LEU A 88 4.46 -12.04 3.93
N TYR A 89 5.42 -12.67 3.25
CA TYR A 89 5.10 -13.79 2.33
C TYR A 89 4.38 -14.92 3.05
N GLN A 90 4.84 -15.28 4.23
CA GLN A 90 4.20 -16.31 5.04
C GLN A 90 2.74 -15.95 5.34
N CYS A 91 2.49 -14.71 5.76
CA CYS A 91 1.13 -14.21 6.00
C CYS A 91 0.25 -14.29 4.75
N LEU A 92 0.78 -13.86 3.60
CA LEU A 92 0.04 -13.90 2.33
C LEU A 92 -0.32 -15.33 1.91
N ILE A 93 0.61 -16.27 2.07
CA ILE A 93 0.42 -17.71 1.75
C ILE A 93 -0.64 -18.31 2.69
N GLU A 94 -0.52 -18.11 3.99
CA GLU A 94 -1.43 -18.67 4.99
C GLU A 94 -2.86 -18.17 4.83
N ASN A 95 -3.03 -16.94 4.35
CA ASN A 95 -4.33 -16.36 4.05
C ASN A 95 -4.82 -16.62 2.61
N GLY A 96 -4.12 -17.46 1.86
CA GLY A 96 -4.53 -17.90 0.53
C GLY A 96 -4.61 -16.80 -0.52
N LEU A 97 -3.74 -15.77 -0.41
CA LEU A 97 -3.64 -14.73 -1.43
C LEU A 97 -3.01 -15.32 -2.70
N ASP A 98 -3.57 -14.98 -3.84
CA ASP A 98 -3.20 -15.46 -5.16
C ASP A 98 -2.70 -14.32 -6.07
N ARG A 99 -2.43 -14.62 -7.35
CA ARG A 99 -1.94 -13.63 -8.32
C ARG A 99 -2.92 -12.49 -8.62
N LYS A 100 -4.19 -12.63 -8.26
CA LYS A 100 -5.22 -11.60 -8.45
C LYS A 100 -5.47 -10.79 -7.20
N SER A 101 -4.80 -11.13 -6.11
CA SER A 101 -4.95 -10.47 -4.81
C SER A 101 -4.31 -9.09 -4.78
N LEU A 102 -4.61 -8.32 -3.75
CA LEU A 102 -4.19 -6.94 -3.58
C LEU A 102 -3.52 -6.74 -2.22
N VAL A 103 -2.35 -6.14 -2.22
CA VAL A 103 -1.71 -5.63 -1.01
C VAL A 103 -2.13 -4.17 -0.80
N VAL A 104 -2.58 -3.84 0.41
CA VAL A 104 -2.96 -2.49 0.83
C VAL A 104 -1.92 -1.97 1.82
N ALA A 105 -1.01 -1.13 1.35
CA ALA A 105 0.05 -0.53 2.17
C ALA A 105 -0.51 0.67 2.94
N LEU A 106 -0.69 0.51 4.24
CA LEU A 106 -1.24 1.54 5.14
C LEU A 106 -0.14 2.02 6.11
N GLY A 107 0.50 3.15 5.82
CA GLY A 107 1.55 3.66 6.70
C GLY A 107 2.44 4.71 6.06
N GLY A 108 3.59 4.94 6.67
CA GLY A 108 4.63 5.83 6.16
C GLY A 108 5.49 5.20 5.06
N GLY A 109 6.62 5.82 4.78
CA GLY A 109 7.54 5.40 3.71
C GLY A 109 8.10 3.98 3.90
N VAL A 110 8.42 3.59 5.13
CA VAL A 110 8.86 2.22 5.45
C VAL A 110 7.82 1.19 5.03
N THR A 111 6.57 1.42 5.42
CA THR A 111 5.46 0.51 5.07
C THR A 111 5.21 0.47 3.57
N GLY A 112 5.21 1.61 2.90
CA GLY A 112 5.00 1.68 1.45
C GLY A 112 6.09 0.93 0.67
N ASP A 113 7.35 1.16 1.02
CA ASP A 113 8.50 0.52 0.36
C ASP A 113 8.52 -1.00 0.58
N LEU A 114 8.34 -1.44 1.81
CA LEU A 114 8.33 -2.86 2.19
C LEU A 114 7.15 -3.59 1.54
N SER A 115 5.96 -3.01 1.62
CA SER A 115 4.74 -3.61 1.04
C SER A 115 4.80 -3.69 -0.47
N GLY A 116 5.28 -2.62 -1.11
CA GLY A 116 5.44 -2.59 -2.57
C GLY A 116 6.48 -3.60 -3.05
N PHE A 117 7.59 -3.76 -2.35
CA PHE A 117 8.60 -4.78 -2.66
C PHE A 117 8.04 -6.20 -2.43
N GLY A 118 7.33 -6.42 -1.32
CA GLY A 118 6.64 -7.69 -1.07
C GLY A 118 5.64 -8.03 -2.16
N ALA A 119 4.83 -7.08 -2.61
CA ALA A 119 3.90 -7.26 -3.71
C ALA A 119 4.61 -7.52 -5.06
N ALA A 120 5.71 -6.80 -5.32
CA ALA A 120 6.49 -6.96 -6.56
C ALA A 120 7.12 -8.36 -6.70
N THR A 121 7.42 -9.01 -5.60
CA THR A 121 8.16 -10.28 -5.56
C THR A 121 7.29 -11.49 -5.23
N TYR A 122 6.19 -11.32 -4.50
CA TYR A 122 5.24 -12.39 -4.21
C TYR A 122 4.59 -12.87 -5.51
N LEU A 123 4.64 -14.19 -5.77
CA LEU A 123 4.12 -14.84 -6.98
C LEU A 123 4.58 -14.20 -8.31
N ARG A 124 5.76 -13.58 -8.34
CA ARG A 124 6.32 -12.80 -9.45
C ARG A 124 5.62 -11.47 -9.71
N GLY A 125 4.91 -10.96 -8.74
CA GLY A 125 4.22 -9.68 -8.76
C GLY A 125 2.72 -9.80 -8.63
N ILE A 126 2.18 -9.13 -7.62
CA ILE A 126 0.75 -8.90 -7.45
C ILE A 126 0.49 -7.40 -7.33
N ASP A 127 -0.74 -7.00 -7.49
CA ASP A 127 -1.15 -5.60 -7.36
C ASP A 127 -0.98 -5.08 -5.92
N PHE A 128 -0.66 -3.80 -5.79
CA PHE A 128 -0.73 -3.11 -4.51
C PHE A 128 -1.25 -1.69 -4.66
N ILE A 129 -1.73 -1.13 -3.57
CA ILE A 129 -2.10 0.27 -3.43
C ILE A 129 -1.38 0.89 -2.24
N GLN A 130 -1.26 2.22 -2.23
CA GLN A 130 -0.67 2.94 -1.12
C GLN A 130 -1.69 3.87 -0.47
N ILE A 131 -1.75 3.81 0.86
CA ILE A 131 -2.47 4.74 1.73
C ILE A 131 -1.42 5.39 2.65
N PRO A 132 -0.71 6.43 2.16
CA PRO A 132 0.36 7.07 2.92
C PRO A 132 -0.20 7.88 4.10
N THR A 133 0.36 7.68 5.30
CA THR A 133 -0.11 8.30 6.54
C THR A 133 0.83 9.36 7.11
N THR A 134 2.03 9.52 6.56
CA THR A 134 2.98 10.56 6.92
C THR A 134 3.10 11.61 5.82
N LEU A 135 3.42 12.84 6.17
CA LEU A 135 3.61 13.90 5.19
C LEU A 135 4.66 13.52 4.14
N LEU A 136 5.81 12.99 4.57
CA LEU A 136 6.87 12.57 3.65
C LEU A 136 6.38 11.49 2.68
N ALA A 137 5.62 10.51 3.16
CA ALA A 137 5.06 9.48 2.29
C ALA A 137 4.03 10.05 1.30
N GLN A 138 3.24 11.02 1.72
CA GLN A 138 2.24 11.67 0.85
C GLN A 138 2.88 12.49 -0.27
N VAL A 139 3.99 13.17 -0.01
CA VAL A 139 4.60 14.10 -1.00
C VAL A 139 5.73 13.47 -1.80
N ASP A 140 6.32 12.39 -1.35
CA ASP A 140 7.52 11.81 -1.96
C ASP A 140 7.45 10.30 -2.14
N SER A 141 7.54 9.50 -1.07
CA SER A 141 7.78 8.06 -1.18
C SER A 141 6.63 7.25 -1.79
N SER A 142 5.40 7.75 -1.80
CA SER A 142 4.26 7.10 -2.47
C SER A 142 4.22 7.31 -3.98
N VAL A 143 5.13 8.10 -4.55
CA VAL A 143 5.15 8.45 -5.96
C VAL A 143 6.42 7.92 -6.63
N GLY A 144 6.27 7.38 -7.85
CA GLY A 144 7.40 6.94 -8.67
C GLY A 144 7.66 5.43 -8.68
N GLY A 145 6.96 4.66 -7.87
CA GLY A 145 7.04 3.18 -7.90
C GLY A 145 8.35 2.59 -7.41
N LYS A 146 9.18 3.36 -6.73
CA LYS A 146 10.37 2.83 -6.04
C LYS A 146 9.94 2.05 -4.82
N THR A 147 10.28 0.79 -4.75
CA THR A 147 10.01 -0.09 -3.61
C THR A 147 11.27 -0.82 -3.21
N GLY A 148 11.42 -1.14 -1.94
CA GLY A 148 12.62 -1.84 -1.51
C GLY A 148 12.80 -1.88 -0.02
N VAL A 149 13.86 -2.58 0.37
CA VAL A 149 14.26 -2.78 1.76
C VAL A 149 15.76 -2.57 1.93
N ASP A 150 16.16 -2.43 3.17
CA ASP A 150 17.56 -2.32 3.54
C ASP A 150 18.21 -3.71 3.53
N PHE A 151 19.49 -3.74 3.24
CA PHE A 151 20.30 -4.95 3.33
C PHE A 151 21.43 -4.72 4.32
N ARG A 152 21.35 -5.37 5.48
CA ARG A 152 22.26 -5.15 6.60
C ARG A 152 22.34 -3.66 6.97
N GLN A 153 23.53 -3.05 6.98
CA GLN A 153 23.72 -1.62 7.26
C GLN A 153 23.45 -0.68 6.05
N PHE A 154 23.15 -1.24 4.87
CA PHE A 154 22.98 -0.48 3.64
C PHE A 154 21.50 -0.23 3.38
N LYS A 155 21.12 1.05 3.21
CA LYS A 155 19.73 1.46 2.97
C LYS A 155 19.32 1.25 1.52
N ASN A 156 18.08 0.78 1.33
CA ASN A 156 17.40 0.67 0.03
C ASN A 156 18.20 -0.09 -1.05
N MET A 157 18.96 -1.11 -0.66
CA MET A 157 19.82 -1.84 -1.58
C MET A 157 19.14 -2.97 -2.33
N VAL A 158 18.02 -3.48 -1.83
CA VAL A 158 17.25 -4.55 -2.46
C VAL A 158 15.84 -4.05 -2.75
N GLY A 159 15.48 -3.99 -4.00
CA GLY A 159 14.20 -3.42 -4.38
C GLY A 159 13.79 -3.73 -5.82
N ALA A 160 12.64 -3.22 -6.18
CA ALA A 160 12.06 -3.32 -7.50
C ALA A 160 11.27 -2.04 -7.83
N PHE A 161 11.20 -1.71 -9.12
CA PHE A 161 10.21 -0.74 -9.59
C PHE A 161 8.87 -1.44 -9.72
N HIS A 162 7.89 -1.00 -8.93
CA HIS A 162 6.54 -1.55 -8.96
C HIS A 162 5.53 -0.42 -8.75
N GLN A 163 4.78 -0.11 -9.79
CA GLN A 163 3.80 0.98 -9.72
C GLN A 163 2.57 0.53 -8.95
N PRO A 164 2.05 1.35 -8.02
CA PRO A 164 0.78 1.04 -7.36
C PRO A 164 -0.38 1.14 -8.34
N ARG A 165 -1.49 0.46 -8.05
CA ARG A 165 -2.72 0.58 -8.82
C ARG A 165 -3.44 1.91 -8.53
N LEU A 166 -3.30 2.43 -7.32
CA LEU A 166 -3.69 3.79 -6.93
C LEU A 166 -2.92 4.22 -5.66
N VAL A 167 -2.92 5.52 -5.42
CA VAL A 167 -2.50 6.13 -4.15
C VAL A 167 -3.69 6.88 -3.57
N TYR A 168 -4.03 6.60 -2.31
CA TYR A 168 -5.15 7.22 -1.60
C TYR A 168 -4.62 8.08 -0.47
N LYS A 169 -4.67 9.40 -0.64
CA LYS A 169 -4.14 10.37 0.32
C LYS A 169 -5.26 10.96 1.15
N ILE A 170 -5.06 11.01 2.48
CA ILE A 170 -6.01 11.57 3.42
C ILE A 170 -5.47 12.85 4.03
N GLY A 171 -6.36 13.82 4.11
CA GLY A 171 -6.08 15.11 4.69
C GLY A 171 -5.39 16.06 3.72
N ARG A 172 -5.77 17.32 3.82
CA ARG A 172 -5.04 18.42 3.19
C ARG A 172 -3.92 18.78 4.14
N ALA A 173 -2.68 18.79 3.66
CA ALA A 173 -1.61 19.45 4.39
C ALA A 173 -2.05 20.91 4.56
N SER A 174 -2.54 21.25 5.73
CA SER A 174 -2.67 22.65 6.10
C SER A 174 -1.26 23.16 6.39
N CYS A 175 -0.76 24.01 5.51
CA CYS A 175 0.42 24.82 5.80
C CYS A 175 0.15 25.74 6.98
#